data_5510305a33219fff41a2ad150673517c
#
_entry.id   5510305a33219fff41a2ad150673517c
#
_cell.length_a   1.000
_cell.length_b   1.000
_cell.length_c   1.000
_cell.angle_alpha   90.00
_cell.angle_beta   90.00
_cell.angle_gamma   90.00
#
_symmetry.space_group_name_H-M   'P 1'
#
loop_
_entity.id
_entity.type
_entity.pdbx_description
1 polymer ?
#
loop_
_entity_poly.entity_id
_entity_poly.type
_entity_poly.pdbx_seq_one_letter_code
_entity_poly.pdbx_strand_id
1 'polypeptide(L)'
;MSDNIRSLLEQVQNGEVDVNAALLKLKMKPIEDLGYANVDLHRQLRQGVPEVIYGAGKTSEQIVGIISSMQSNGQGHILITRLAPDVAADVQEQHSLTYIKDAHIGYVGDMPTKKTESSIAIVTGGTSDYKVAEECAITAEFYGNTVNRIYDVGVAGIHRLLQHLDTIMSAKVIVVIAGMEGALASVVGGLVDVPVIAVPTSVGYGTAFGGVTALLSMLNSCASGVTVVNIDNGFGAAYTANMINHIGESK
;
A
#
# COMPACT_ATOMS: atom_id res chain seq x y z
N MET A 1 -16.40 0.32 -12.05
CA MET A 1 -15.68 0.85 -13.24
C MET A 1 -15.43 -0.20 -14.32
N SER A 2 -14.91 -1.40 -13.99
CA SER A 2 -14.83 -2.53 -14.95
C SER A 2 -16.20 -2.87 -15.55
N ASP A 3 -17.26 -2.86 -14.73
CA ASP A 3 -18.62 -3.10 -15.18
C ASP A 3 -19.14 -2.03 -16.15
N ASN A 4 -18.74 -0.79 -15.99
CA ASN A 4 -19.12 0.31 -16.88
C ASN A 4 -18.43 0.21 -18.26
N ILE A 5 -17.17 -0.22 -18.31
CA ILE A 5 -16.47 -0.46 -19.58
C ILE A 5 -16.97 -1.72 -20.24
N ARG A 6 -17.21 -2.79 -19.49
CA ARG A 6 -17.80 -4.01 -20.00
C ARG A 6 -19.17 -3.73 -20.60
N SER A 7 -20.04 -3.02 -19.88
CA SER A 7 -21.35 -2.58 -20.37
C SER A 7 -21.22 -1.73 -21.64
N LEU A 8 -20.24 -0.82 -21.72
CA LEU A 8 -20.01 -0.03 -22.94
C LEU A 8 -19.57 -0.90 -24.11
N LEU A 9 -18.72 -1.90 -23.89
CA LEU A 9 -18.29 -2.85 -24.93
C LEU A 9 -19.45 -3.75 -25.37
N GLU A 10 -20.31 -4.18 -24.45
CA GLU A 10 -21.52 -4.93 -24.74
C GLU A 10 -22.49 -4.09 -25.58
N GLN A 11 -22.67 -2.80 -25.27
CA GLN A 11 -23.45 -1.86 -26.08
C GLN A 11 -22.91 -1.70 -27.52
N VAL A 12 -21.55 -1.69 -27.63
CA VAL A 12 -20.91 -1.66 -28.96
C VAL A 12 -21.16 -2.97 -29.72
N GLN A 13 -21.02 -4.11 -29.04
CA GLN A 13 -21.28 -5.43 -29.64
C GLN A 13 -22.74 -5.56 -30.10
N ASN A 14 -23.68 -5.02 -29.36
CA ASN A 14 -25.12 -5.02 -29.68
C ASN A 14 -25.53 -3.98 -30.74
N GLY A 15 -24.60 -3.11 -31.17
CA GLY A 15 -24.86 -2.04 -32.11
C GLY A 15 -25.60 -0.83 -31.52
N GLU A 16 -25.75 -0.76 -30.20
CA GLU A 16 -26.40 0.34 -29.48
C GLU A 16 -25.54 1.60 -29.42
N VAL A 17 -24.20 1.42 -29.43
CA VAL A 17 -23.23 2.50 -29.41
C VAL A 17 -22.23 2.29 -30.54
N ASP A 18 -21.99 3.32 -31.34
CA ASP A 18 -20.97 3.31 -32.39
C ASP A 18 -19.54 3.25 -31.77
N VAL A 19 -18.63 2.56 -32.47
CA VAL A 19 -17.23 2.38 -32.02
C VAL A 19 -16.54 3.71 -31.78
N ASN A 20 -16.74 4.73 -32.60
CA ASN A 20 -16.13 6.04 -32.42
C ASN A 20 -16.70 6.77 -31.20
N ALA A 21 -18.00 6.63 -30.95
CA ALA A 21 -18.66 7.16 -29.76
C ALA A 21 -18.18 6.45 -28.49
N ALA A 22 -17.94 5.13 -28.54
CA ALA A 22 -17.36 4.38 -27.45
C ALA A 22 -15.90 4.79 -27.18
N LEU A 23 -15.09 4.92 -28.23
CA LEU A 23 -13.72 5.44 -28.13
C LEU A 23 -13.66 6.85 -27.54
N LEU A 24 -14.62 7.71 -27.93
CA LEU A 24 -14.71 9.05 -27.37
C LEU A 24 -15.04 8.99 -25.88
N LYS A 25 -16.02 8.19 -25.48
CA LYS A 25 -16.39 7.98 -24.06
C LYS A 25 -15.19 7.46 -23.23
N LEU A 26 -14.42 6.52 -23.78
CA LEU A 26 -13.23 5.99 -23.11
C LEU A 26 -12.08 7.02 -23.04
N LYS A 27 -11.96 7.90 -24.03
CA LYS A 27 -10.92 8.95 -24.04
C LYS A 27 -11.28 10.17 -23.19
N MET A 28 -12.54 10.51 -23.05
CA MET A 28 -12.99 11.76 -22.41
C MET A 28 -13.01 11.75 -20.88
N LYS A 29 -12.87 10.59 -20.21
CA LYS A 29 -12.98 10.50 -18.74
C LYS A 29 -11.86 9.70 -18.06
N PRO A 30 -10.58 9.79 -18.45
CA PRO A 30 -9.51 9.17 -17.64
C PRO A 30 -9.21 9.96 -16.37
N ILE A 31 -9.53 11.26 -16.34
CA ILE A 31 -9.19 12.19 -15.28
C ILE A 31 -10.38 13.11 -15.02
N GLU A 32 -10.72 13.33 -13.76
CA GLU A 32 -11.63 14.37 -13.33
C GLU A 32 -10.84 15.50 -12.67
N ASP A 33 -10.95 16.71 -13.24
CA ASP A 33 -10.29 17.90 -12.73
C ASP A 33 -11.20 18.61 -11.72
N LEU A 34 -10.78 18.67 -10.47
CA LEU A 34 -11.45 19.38 -9.37
C LEU A 34 -10.88 20.79 -9.15
N GLY A 35 -10.00 21.28 -10.04
CA GLY A 35 -9.31 22.56 -9.92
C GLY A 35 -8.10 22.52 -8.97
N TYR A 36 -8.14 21.72 -7.93
CA TYR A 36 -7.03 21.50 -6.98
C TYR A 36 -6.47 20.07 -7.02
N ALA A 37 -7.14 19.15 -7.69
CA ALA A 37 -6.71 17.76 -7.85
C ALA A 37 -7.22 17.19 -9.16
N ASN A 38 -6.42 16.34 -9.79
CA ASN A 38 -6.80 15.54 -10.94
C ASN A 38 -6.96 14.09 -10.48
N VAL A 39 -8.20 13.59 -10.42
CA VAL A 39 -8.52 12.23 -9.97
C VAL A 39 -8.37 11.25 -11.14
N ASP A 40 -7.48 10.26 -10.99
CA ASP A 40 -7.22 9.24 -12.01
C ASP A 40 -8.25 8.10 -11.96
N LEU A 41 -9.30 8.24 -12.72
CA LEU A 41 -10.39 7.26 -12.76
C LEU A 41 -10.05 5.96 -13.53
N HIS A 42 -8.92 5.92 -14.25
CA HIS A 42 -8.48 4.74 -15.02
C HIS A 42 -7.36 3.93 -14.37
N ARG A 43 -6.92 4.32 -13.18
CA ARG A 43 -5.79 3.64 -12.51
C ARG A 43 -6.05 2.15 -12.31
N GLN A 44 -7.25 1.78 -11.88
CA GLN A 44 -7.62 0.38 -11.68
C GLN A 44 -7.49 -0.46 -12.96
N LEU A 45 -7.81 0.10 -14.13
CA LEU A 45 -7.67 -0.59 -15.41
C LEU A 45 -6.22 -0.79 -15.83
N ARG A 46 -5.36 0.18 -15.52
CA ARG A 46 -3.94 0.13 -15.91
C ARG A 46 -3.08 -0.63 -14.91
N GLN A 47 -3.36 -0.50 -13.63
CA GLN A 47 -2.51 -1.00 -12.54
C GLN A 47 -3.16 -2.10 -11.70
N GLY A 48 -4.45 -2.44 -11.95
CA GLY A 48 -5.17 -3.47 -11.21
C GLY A 48 -5.68 -3.03 -9.84
N VAL A 49 -5.28 -1.85 -9.35
CA VAL A 49 -5.70 -1.27 -8.06
C VAL A 49 -6.26 0.13 -8.28
N PRO A 50 -7.27 0.55 -7.48
CA PRO A 50 -7.86 1.86 -7.59
C PRO A 50 -6.89 2.99 -7.20
N GLU A 51 -7.28 4.24 -7.51
CA GLU A 51 -6.59 5.44 -7.04
C GLU A 51 -6.55 5.49 -5.51
N VAL A 52 -5.45 6.04 -4.98
CA VAL A 52 -5.22 6.19 -3.54
C VAL A 52 -4.99 7.67 -3.23
N ILE A 53 -5.60 8.15 -2.17
CA ILE A 53 -5.45 9.54 -1.74
C ILE A 53 -4.20 9.64 -0.84
N TYR A 54 -3.23 10.45 -1.22
CA TYR A 54 -2.15 10.85 -0.35
C TYR A 54 -2.62 12.02 0.53
N GLY A 55 -2.89 11.76 1.80
CA GLY A 55 -3.52 12.72 2.71
C GLY A 55 -2.59 13.81 3.25
N ALA A 56 -1.25 13.57 3.28
CA ALA A 56 -0.34 14.56 3.84
C ALA A 56 -0.40 15.89 3.06
N GLY A 57 -0.61 16.98 3.80
CA GLY A 57 -0.68 18.34 3.24
C GLY A 57 -1.99 18.70 2.54
N LYS A 58 -2.99 17.81 2.53
CA LYS A 58 -4.33 18.12 2.04
C LYS A 58 -5.23 18.61 3.16
N THR A 59 -6.15 19.53 2.84
CA THR A 59 -7.21 19.95 3.77
C THR A 59 -8.34 18.92 3.80
N SER A 60 -9.20 18.98 4.81
CA SER A 60 -10.38 18.12 4.92
C SER A 60 -11.32 18.29 3.73
N GLU A 61 -11.56 19.52 3.28
CA GLU A 61 -12.41 19.82 2.12
C GLU A 61 -11.87 19.22 0.84
N GLN A 62 -10.53 19.24 0.65
CA GLN A 62 -9.90 18.63 -0.51
C GLN A 62 -10.09 17.12 -0.51
N ILE A 63 -9.91 16.46 0.62
CA ILE A 63 -10.09 15.00 0.75
C ILE A 63 -11.55 14.62 0.54
N VAL A 64 -12.48 15.33 1.16
CA VAL A 64 -13.94 15.16 0.99
C VAL A 64 -14.34 15.27 -0.49
N GLY A 65 -13.85 16.31 -1.18
CA GLY A 65 -14.14 16.49 -2.60
C GLY A 65 -13.59 15.36 -3.49
N ILE A 66 -12.36 14.88 -3.19
CA ILE A 66 -11.77 13.74 -3.92
C ILE A 66 -12.57 12.46 -3.66
N ILE A 67 -12.94 12.15 -2.41
CA ILE A 67 -13.77 10.99 -2.06
C ILE A 67 -15.10 11.05 -2.82
N SER A 68 -15.78 12.20 -2.80
CA SER A 68 -17.07 12.40 -3.47
C SER A 68 -16.95 12.17 -4.98
N SER A 69 -15.89 12.69 -5.62
CA SER A 69 -15.59 12.45 -7.02
C SER A 69 -15.38 10.96 -7.32
N MET A 70 -14.53 10.28 -6.52
CA MET A 70 -14.26 8.85 -6.69
C MET A 70 -15.53 8.01 -6.55
N GLN A 71 -16.36 8.28 -5.54
CA GLN A 71 -17.64 7.58 -5.31
C GLN A 71 -18.64 7.83 -6.44
N SER A 72 -18.76 9.07 -6.94
CA SER A 72 -19.62 9.42 -8.06
C SER A 72 -19.23 8.70 -9.35
N ASN A 73 -17.96 8.32 -9.47
CA ASN A 73 -17.43 7.53 -10.58
C ASN A 73 -17.40 6.01 -10.30
N GLY A 74 -18.11 5.54 -9.25
CA GLY A 74 -18.32 4.13 -8.95
C GLY A 74 -17.17 3.45 -8.21
N GLN A 75 -16.23 4.21 -7.63
CA GLN A 75 -15.18 3.66 -6.77
C GLN A 75 -15.70 3.56 -5.33
N GLY A 76 -16.12 2.36 -4.92
CA GLY A 76 -16.68 2.13 -3.58
C GLY A 76 -15.63 1.89 -2.49
N HIS A 77 -14.40 1.55 -2.88
CA HIS A 77 -13.28 1.28 -1.95
C HIS A 77 -12.18 2.31 -2.17
N ILE A 78 -11.92 3.15 -1.18
CA ILE A 78 -10.97 4.26 -1.26
C ILE A 78 -10.01 4.19 -0.09
N LEU A 79 -8.71 4.17 -0.37
CA LEU A 79 -7.65 4.22 0.63
C LEU A 79 -7.06 5.62 0.71
N ILE A 80 -6.81 6.10 1.93
CA ILE A 80 -6.18 7.39 2.20
C ILE A 80 -4.98 7.13 3.10
N THR A 81 -3.78 7.41 2.61
CA THR A 81 -2.54 7.23 3.36
C THR A 81 -2.09 8.55 3.98
N ARG A 82 -1.33 8.47 5.07
CA ARG A 82 -0.78 9.63 5.79
C ARG A 82 -1.84 10.68 6.15
N LEU A 83 -2.99 10.21 6.56
CA LEU A 83 -4.12 11.06 6.97
C LEU A 83 -3.90 11.55 8.40
N ALA A 84 -3.88 12.87 8.59
CA ALA A 84 -3.77 13.46 9.92
C ALA A 84 -5.05 13.23 10.75
N PRO A 85 -4.95 13.04 12.08
CA PRO A 85 -6.10 12.71 12.92
C PRO A 85 -7.22 13.76 12.94
N ASP A 86 -6.85 15.03 12.91
CA ASP A 86 -7.77 16.16 12.85
C ASP A 86 -8.54 16.20 11.53
N VAL A 87 -7.81 16.05 10.42
CA VAL A 87 -8.41 15.95 9.08
C VAL A 87 -9.31 14.72 8.97
N ALA A 88 -8.91 13.59 9.56
CA ALA A 88 -9.74 12.37 9.57
C ALA A 88 -11.08 12.59 10.28
N ALA A 89 -11.08 13.32 11.41
CA ALA A 89 -12.30 13.65 12.15
C ALA A 89 -13.28 14.47 11.30
N ASP A 90 -12.79 15.52 10.62
CA ASP A 90 -13.62 16.34 9.73
C ASP A 90 -14.19 15.52 8.54
N VAL A 91 -13.38 14.62 7.96
CA VAL A 91 -13.83 13.77 6.85
C VAL A 91 -14.90 12.78 7.33
N GLN A 92 -14.81 12.26 8.57
CA GLN A 92 -15.80 11.35 9.16
C GLN A 92 -17.19 11.99 9.34
N GLU A 93 -17.28 13.33 9.43
CA GLU A 93 -18.55 14.02 9.48
C GLU A 93 -19.35 13.95 8.16
N GLN A 94 -18.66 13.74 7.03
CA GLN A 94 -19.25 13.79 5.69
C GLN A 94 -19.24 12.46 4.95
N HIS A 95 -18.31 11.57 5.30
CA HIS A 95 -18.17 10.25 4.69
C HIS A 95 -18.04 9.15 5.75
N SER A 96 -18.54 7.95 5.44
CA SER A 96 -18.32 6.76 6.26
C SER A 96 -16.86 6.32 6.16
N LEU A 97 -15.98 7.04 6.87
CA LEU A 97 -14.54 6.78 6.92
C LEU A 97 -14.19 5.94 8.15
N THR A 98 -13.55 4.79 7.94
CA THR A 98 -12.85 4.08 9.01
C THR A 98 -11.43 4.64 9.11
N TYR A 99 -11.04 5.11 10.30
CA TYR A 99 -9.70 5.69 10.53
C TYR A 99 -8.90 4.82 11.49
N ILE A 100 -7.68 4.44 11.08
CA ILE A 100 -6.71 3.66 11.86
C ILE A 100 -5.60 4.63 12.28
N LYS A 101 -5.70 5.09 13.53
CA LYS A 101 -4.85 6.15 14.08
C LYS A 101 -3.36 5.80 14.02
N ASP A 102 -3.00 4.57 14.39
CA ASP A 102 -1.60 4.15 14.50
C ASP A 102 -0.90 4.05 13.13
N ALA A 103 -1.65 3.75 12.08
CA ALA A 103 -1.17 3.71 10.70
C ALA A 103 -1.30 5.06 9.98
N HIS A 104 -2.02 6.02 10.53
CA HIS A 104 -2.46 7.23 9.82
C HIS A 104 -3.14 6.92 8.48
N ILE A 105 -3.94 5.87 8.46
CA ILE A 105 -4.71 5.44 7.30
C ILE A 105 -6.19 5.65 7.56
N GLY A 106 -6.88 6.17 6.54
CA GLY A 106 -8.34 6.12 6.43
C GLY A 106 -8.75 5.27 5.24
N TYR A 107 -9.91 4.64 5.33
CA TYR A 107 -10.53 4.02 4.15
C TYR A 107 -12.05 4.19 4.17
N VAL A 108 -12.63 4.26 2.98
CA VAL A 108 -14.07 4.30 2.75
C VAL A 108 -14.49 2.98 2.10
N GLY A 109 -15.63 2.47 2.51
CA GLY A 109 -16.11 1.14 2.13
C GLY A 109 -15.60 0.03 3.05
N ASP A 110 -15.96 -1.21 2.73
CA ASP A 110 -15.57 -2.37 3.51
C ASP A 110 -14.15 -2.84 3.15
N MET A 111 -13.46 -3.50 4.09
CA MET A 111 -12.21 -4.17 3.76
C MET A 111 -12.48 -5.27 2.73
N PRO A 112 -11.72 -5.31 1.62
CA PRO A 112 -11.90 -6.33 0.59
C PRO A 112 -11.73 -7.75 1.15
N THR A 113 -12.51 -8.69 0.63
CA THR A 113 -12.33 -10.10 0.94
C THR A 113 -10.95 -10.57 0.47
N LYS A 114 -10.28 -11.38 1.29
CA LYS A 114 -8.98 -11.97 0.96
C LYS A 114 -9.05 -12.74 -0.36
N LYS A 115 -8.11 -12.46 -1.26
CA LYS A 115 -8.05 -13.07 -2.60
C LYS A 115 -6.87 -14.00 -2.77
N THR A 116 -5.84 -13.91 -1.89
CA THR A 116 -4.62 -14.72 -1.99
C THR A 116 -4.62 -15.82 -0.94
N GLU A 117 -4.22 -17.04 -1.32
CA GLU A 117 -3.97 -18.13 -0.38
C GLU A 117 -2.61 -17.95 0.32
N SER A 118 -1.65 -17.35 -0.37
CA SER A 118 -0.33 -17.00 0.16
C SER A 118 -0.38 -15.75 1.04
N SER A 119 0.65 -15.55 1.87
CA SER A 119 0.74 -14.43 2.80
C SER A 119 1.92 -13.50 2.50
N ILE A 120 1.81 -12.29 3.04
CA ILE A 120 2.89 -11.31 3.16
C ILE A 120 3.34 -11.31 4.63
N ALA A 121 4.63 -11.53 4.91
CA ALA A 121 5.17 -11.32 6.25
C ALA A 121 5.70 -9.90 6.39
N ILE A 122 5.29 -9.19 7.45
CA ILE A 122 5.79 -7.86 7.79
C ILE A 122 6.58 -7.95 9.08
N VAL A 123 7.88 -7.65 8.99
CA VAL A 123 8.86 -7.87 10.06
C VAL A 123 9.45 -6.53 10.47
N THR A 124 9.41 -6.19 11.77
CA THR A 124 10.00 -4.92 12.26
C THR A 124 11.18 -5.12 13.19
N GLY A 125 12.13 -4.17 13.13
CA GLY A 125 13.27 -4.12 14.04
C GLY A 125 12.86 -3.77 15.47
N GLY A 126 12.08 -2.74 15.65
CA GLY A 126 11.67 -2.28 16.97
C GLY A 126 10.22 -1.77 17.01
N THR A 127 9.75 -1.48 18.22
CA THR A 127 8.40 -0.92 18.46
C THR A 127 8.24 0.48 17.86
N SER A 128 9.33 1.23 17.68
CA SER A 128 9.31 2.56 17.06
C SER A 128 9.01 2.52 15.55
N ASP A 129 9.18 1.36 14.91
CA ASP A 129 8.89 1.14 13.49
C ASP A 129 7.39 0.84 13.24
N TYR A 130 6.60 0.68 14.31
CA TYR A 130 5.21 0.21 14.30
C TYR A 130 4.31 1.00 13.34
N LYS A 131 4.43 2.32 13.32
CA LYS A 131 3.62 3.19 12.47
C LYS A 131 3.79 2.87 10.97
N VAL A 132 5.04 2.70 10.54
CA VAL A 132 5.35 2.36 9.13
C VAL A 132 4.92 0.92 8.82
N ALA A 133 5.03 0.03 9.81
CA ALA A 133 4.58 -1.36 9.69
C ALA A 133 3.07 -1.47 9.55
N GLU A 134 2.30 -0.72 10.33
CA GLU A 134 0.84 -0.72 10.21
C GLU A 134 0.37 -0.02 8.94
N GLU A 135 1.05 1.05 8.47
CA GLU A 135 0.79 1.60 7.13
C GLU A 135 0.94 0.51 6.06
N CYS A 136 1.99 -0.29 6.15
CA CYS A 136 2.23 -1.42 5.24
C CYS A 136 1.16 -2.50 5.38
N ALA A 137 0.88 -2.95 6.60
CA ALA A 137 -0.04 -4.05 6.88
C ALA A 137 -1.47 -3.74 6.43
N ILE A 138 -2.00 -2.59 6.83
CA ILE A 138 -3.35 -2.17 6.48
C ILE A 138 -3.48 -1.96 4.96
N THR A 139 -2.47 -1.39 4.32
CA THR A 139 -2.46 -1.24 2.86
C THR A 139 -2.50 -2.60 2.16
N ALA A 140 -1.70 -3.58 2.62
CA ALA A 140 -1.69 -4.91 2.05
C ALA A 140 -3.04 -5.64 2.27
N GLU A 141 -3.63 -5.53 3.46
CA GLU A 141 -4.95 -6.07 3.77
C GLU A 141 -6.05 -5.41 2.95
N PHE A 142 -5.97 -4.09 2.73
CA PHE A 142 -6.89 -3.36 1.87
C PHE A 142 -6.86 -3.86 0.42
N TYR A 143 -5.72 -4.35 -0.05
CA TYR A 143 -5.59 -5.00 -1.36
C TYR A 143 -5.92 -6.50 -1.35
N GLY A 144 -6.47 -7.01 -0.27
CA GLY A 144 -6.96 -8.39 -0.17
C GLY A 144 -5.87 -9.42 0.10
N ASN A 145 -4.75 -9.04 0.69
CA ASN A 145 -3.71 -9.99 1.08
C ASN A 145 -3.90 -10.52 2.50
N THR A 146 -3.44 -11.75 2.74
CA THR A 146 -3.21 -12.27 4.09
C THR A 146 -1.89 -11.71 4.61
N VAL A 147 -1.89 -11.13 5.82
CA VAL A 147 -0.72 -10.48 6.42
C VAL A 147 -0.34 -11.14 7.73
N ASN A 148 0.92 -11.51 7.88
CA ASN A 148 1.55 -11.97 9.12
C ASN A 148 2.38 -10.83 9.72
N ARG A 149 1.97 -10.32 10.87
CA ARG A 149 2.67 -9.25 11.61
C ARG A 149 3.69 -9.86 12.57
N ILE A 150 4.98 -9.58 12.40
CA ILE A 150 6.09 -10.08 13.21
C ILE A 150 6.90 -8.87 13.68
N TYR A 151 6.54 -8.34 14.83
CA TYR A 151 7.02 -7.06 15.30
C TYR A 151 8.03 -7.22 16.46
N ASP A 152 8.92 -6.21 16.59
CA ASP A 152 9.94 -6.12 17.64
C ASP A 152 10.91 -7.31 17.65
N VAL A 153 11.41 -7.70 16.49
CA VAL A 153 12.36 -8.81 16.31
C VAL A 153 13.73 -8.33 15.83
N GLY A 154 14.17 -7.16 16.32
CA GLY A 154 15.44 -6.53 15.95
C GLY A 154 16.67 -7.40 16.24
N VAL A 155 17.74 -7.15 15.49
CA VAL A 155 18.98 -7.94 15.49
C VAL A 155 19.72 -7.94 16.83
N ALA A 156 19.50 -6.93 17.68
CA ALA A 156 20.06 -6.90 19.04
C ALA A 156 19.52 -8.03 19.95
N GLY A 157 18.41 -8.65 19.55
CA GLY A 157 17.86 -9.84 20.19
C GLY A 157 17.48 -10.87 19.15
N ILE A 158 18.44 -11.35 18.37
CA ILE A 158 18.25 -12.24 17.20
C ILE A 158 17.39 -13.47 17.50
N HIS A 159 17.41 -13.99 18.74
CA HIS A 159 16.59 -15.11 19.16
C HIS A 159 15.09 -14.83 19.02
N ARG A 160 14.64 -13.58 19.08
CA ARG A 160 13.24 -13.18 18.85
C ARG A 160 12.83 -13.43 17.39
N LEU A 161 13.70 -13.05 16.45
CA LEU A 161 13.49 -13.32 15.03
C LEU A 161 13.41 -14.82 14.73
N LEU A 162 14.32 -15.60 15.30
CA LEU A 162 14.41 -17.04 15.06
C LEU A 162 13.18 -17.81 15.55
N GLN A 163 12.45 -17.30 16.55
CA GLN A 163 11.20 -17.90 17.02
C GLN A 163 10.05 -17.82 15.98
N HIS A 164 10.15 -16.91 15.00
CA HIS A 164 9.16 -16.70 13.96
C HIS A 164 9.60 -17.18 12.58
N LEU A 165 10.74 -17.90 12.51
CA LEU A 165 11.36 -18.26 11.25
C LEU A 165 10.42 -19.06 10.33
N ASP A 166 9.67 -20.04 10.88
CA ASP A 166 8.72 -20.85 10.10
C ASP A 166 7.63 -19.98 9.45
N THR A 167 7.09 -19.00 10.19
CA THR A 167 6.09 -18.06 9.67
C THR A 167 6.69 -17.15 8.60
N ILE A 168 7.92 -16.68 8.78
CA ILE A 168 8.64 -15.83 7.83
C ILE A 168 8.89 -16.60 6.54
N MET A 169 9.41 -17.83 6.62
CA MET A 169 9.74 -18.65 5.46
C MET A 169 8.50 -19.15 4.71
N SER A 170 7.33 -19.23 5.35
CA SER A 170 6.08 -19.64 4.70
C SER A 170 5.43 -18.51 3.86
N ALA A 171 5.89 -17.27 4.01
CA ALA A 171 5.36 -16.15 3.25
C ALA A 171 5.87 -16.15 1.80
N LYS A 172 5.09 -15.64 0.85
CA LYS A 172 5.48 -15.50 -0.56
C LYS A 172 6.35 -14.29 -0.83
N VAL A 173 6.26 -13.29 0.04
CA VAL A 173 7.07 -12.08 0.02
C VAL A 173 7.18 -11.51 1.44
N ILE A 174 8.31 -10.94 1.77
CA ILE A 174 8.59 -10.40 3.09
C ILE A 174 8.85 -8.90 2.99
N VAL A 175 8.25 -8.11 3.89
CA VAL A 175 8.56 -6.69 4.06
C VAL A 175 9.31 -6.53 5.37
N VAL A 176 10.55 -6.03 5.33
CA VAL A 176 11.37 -5.79 6.51
C VAL A 176 11.49 -4.28 6.75
N ILE A 177 11.06 -3.84 7.90
CA ILE A 177 10.95 -2.43 8.28
C ILE A 177 11.86 -2.17 9.46
N ALA A 178 12.89 -1.35 9.28
CA ALA A 178 13.90 -1.08 10.32
C ALA A 178 14.51 0.30 10.17
N GLY A 179 14.72 0.96 11.30
CA GLY A 179 15.53 2.17 11.42
C GLY A 179 16.98 1.86 11.81
N MET A 180 17.61 2.79 12.51
CA MET A 180 19.00 2.71 12.98
C MET A 180 19.99 2.42 11.83
N GLU A 181 20.61 1.24 11.82
CA GLU A 181 21.55 0.78 10.79
C GLU A 181 20.90 -0.16 9.75
N GLY A 182 19.62 -0.52 9.92
CA GLY A 182 18.88 -1.32 8.94
C GLY A 182 19.33 -2.77 8.78
N ALA A 183 20.11 -3.32 9.71
CA ALA A 183 20.75 -4.63 9.59
C ALA A 183 19.75 -5.81 9.47
N LEU A 184 18.54 -5.64 10.02
CA LEU A 184 17.50 -6.68 9.99
C LEU A 184 17.18 -7.14 8.56
N ALA A 185 17.18 -6.23 7.59
CA ALA A 185 16.90 -6.58 6.18
C ALA A 185 17.93 -7.55 5.61
N SER A 186 19.21 -7.36 5.91
CA SER A 186 20.28 -8.29 5.48
C SER A 186 20.19 -9.63 6.19
N VAL A 187 19.84 -9.64 7.48
CA VAL A 187 19.70 -10.90 8.26
C VAL A 187 18.53 -11.71 7.72
N VAL A 188 17.35 -11.11 7.54
CA VAL A 188 16.19 -11.81 6.99
C VAL A 188 16.47 -12.27 5.56
N GLY A 189 17.05 -11.40 4.71
CA GLY A 189 17.41 -11.77 3.33
C GLY A 189 18.40 -12.93 3.21
N GLY A 190 19.23 -13.16 4.24
CA GLY A 190 20.12 -14.31 4.31
C GLY A 190 19.48 -15.62 4.81
N LEU A 191 18.23 -15.55 5.32
CA LEU A 191 17.52 -16.69 5.91
C LEU A 191 16.41 -17.24 5.01
N VAL A 192 16.04 -16.53 3.94
CA VAL A 192 14.83 -16.84 3.13
C VAL A 192 15.17 -16.96 1.65
N ASP A 193 14.33 -17.68 0.90
CA ASP A 193 14.42 -17.89 -0.55
C ASP A 193 13.32 -17.15 -1.34
N VAL A 194 12.63 -16.21 -0.68
CA VAL A 194 11.58 -15.39 -1.27
C VAL A 194 12.02 -13.91 -1.35
N PRO A 195 11.37 -13.07 -2.20
CA PRO A 195 11.71 -11.66 -2.29
C PRO A 195 11.56 -10.92 -0.96
N VAL A 196 12.53 -10.08 -0.63
CA VAL A 196 12.53 -9.20 0.55
C VAL A 196 12.46 -7.74 0.10
N ILE A 197 11.46 -7.02 0.60
CA ILE A 197 11.31 -5.58 0.42
C ILE A 197 11.73 -4.89 1.70
N ALA A 198 12.83 -4.16 1.65
CA ALA A 198 13.37 -3.44 2.79
C ALA A 198 12.84 -2.00 2.84
N VAL A 199 12.32 -1.61 3.98
CA VAL A 199 11.80 -0.27 4.27
C VAL A 199 12.68 0.36 5.34
N PRO A 200 13.59 1.28 4.98
CA PRO A 200 14.29 2.07 5.97
C PRO A 200 13.30 2.99 6.69
N THR A 201 13.45 3.17 8.00
CA THR A 201 12.64 4.14 8.72
C THR A 201 13.48 5.31 9.21
N SER A 202 12.81 6.45 9.45
CA SER A 202 13.45 7.64 10.05
C SER A 202 13.78 7.46 11.53
N VAL A 203 13.48 6.30 12.11
CA VAL A 203 13.77 5.95 13.49
C VAL A 203 15.27 5.84 13.71
N GLY A 204 15.77 6.66 14.63
CA GLY A 204 17.18 6.71 14.96
C GLY A 204 17.61 8.05 15.54
N TYR A 205 18.90 8.18 15.84
CA TYR A 205 19.48 9.41 16.36
C TYR A 205 20.92 9.60 15.84
N GLY A 206 21.49 10.77 16.07
CA GLY A 206 22.88 11.06 15.67
C GLY A 206 23.11 10.82 14.19
N THR A 207 23.97 9.88 13.85
CA THR A 207 24.35 9.55 12.46
C THR A 207 23.29 8.79 11.67
N ALA A 208 22.11 8.56 12.23
CA ALA A 208 20.98 7.98 11.49
C ALA A 208 20.47 8.91 10.38
N PHE A 209 20.67 10.23 10.50
CA PHE A 209 20.28 11.24 9.51
C PHE A 209 18.84 11.06 8.98
N GLY A 210 17.87 10.85 9.90
CA GLY A 210 16.47 10.67 9.51
C GLY A 210 16.21 9.45 8.61
N GLY A 211 16.98 8.37 8.79
CA GLY A 211 16.83 7.12 8.05
C GLY A 211 17.79 6.93 6.87
N VAL A 212 18.62 7.93 6.55
CA VAL A 212 19.58 7.81 5.43
C VAL A 212 20.60 6.69 5.68
N THR A 213 21.06 6.51 6.92
CA THR A 213 21.98 5.42 7.26
C THR A 213 21.33 4.05 7.03
N ALA A 214 20.09 3.86 7.46
CA ALA A 214 19.35 2.63 7.19
C ALA A 214 19.17 2.40 5.68
N LEU A 215 18.79 3.45 4.92
CA LEU A 215 18.64 3.38 3.48
C LEU A 215 19.92 2.94 2.77
N LEU A 216 21.05 3.58 3.09
CA LEU A 216 22.35 3.25 2.47
C LEU A 216 22.82 1.85 2.85
N SER A 217 22.60 1.42 4.09
CA SER A 217 22.92 0.08 4.56
C SER A 217 22.10 -0.97 3.80
N MET A 218 20.80 -0.78 3.68
CA MET A 218 19.91 -1.70 2.95
C MET A 218 20.25 -1.77 1.45
N LEU A 219 20.59 -0.63 0.82
CA LEU A 219 21.03 -0.59 -0.60
C LEU A 219 22.37 -1.31 -0.81
N ASN A 220 23.23 -1.39 0.20
CA ASN A 220 24.53 -2.09 0.16
C ASN A 220 24.45 -3.50 0.77
N SER A 221 23.24 -4.07 0.94
CA SER A 221 23.10 -5.41 1.49
C SER A 221 23.77 -6.46 0.61
N CYS A 222 24.54 -7.37 1.21
CA CYS A 222 25.12 -8.54 0.54
C CYS A 222 24.06 -9.64 0.28
N ALA A 223 22.90 -9.58 0.93
CA ALA A 223 21.85 -10.57 0.77
C ALA A 223 21.17 -10.37 -0.60
N SER A 224 21.26 -11.36 -1.48
CA SER A 224 20.59 -11.34 -2.77
C SER A 224 19.07 -11.37 -2.59
N GLY A 225 18.33 -10.67 -3.47
CA GLY A 225 16.86 -10.63 -3.40
C GLY A 225 16.28 -9.54 -2.48
N VAL A 226 17.13 -8.73 -1.84
CA VAL A 226 16.69 -7.54 -1.09
C VAL A 226 16.52 -6.36 -2.04
N THR A 227 15.31 -5.81 -2.10
CA THR A 227 14.97 -4.58 -2.80
C THR A 227 14.60 -3.52 -1.79
N VAL A 228 14.88 -2.24 -2.08
CA VAL A 228 14.71 -1.17 -1.10
C VAL A 228 13.71 -0.14 -1.62
N VAL A 229 12.79 0.28 -0.77
CA VAL A 229 11.89 1.42 -1.02
C VAL A 229 12.39 2.67 -0.30
N ASN A 230 11.72 3.80 -0.48
CA ASN A 230 12.11 5.04 0.18
C ASN A 230 11.89 4.97 1.71
N ILE A 231 12.50 5.91 2.44
CA ILE A 231 12.37 6.05 3.90
C ILE A 231 10.90 6.26 4.28
N ASP A 232 10.44 5.54 5.32
CA ASP A 232 9.07 5.57 5.85
C ASP A 232 7.98 5.25 4.81
N ASN A 233 8.32 4.50 3.75
CA ASN A 233 7.38 4.19 2.68
C ASN A 233 6.72 2.82 2.86
N GLY A 234 5.94 2.66 3.94
CA GLY A 234 5.14 1.45 4.19
C GLY A 234 4.14 1.15 3.08
N PHE A 235 3.47 2.19 2.57
CA PHE A 235 2.54 2.08 1.44
C PHE A 235 3.21 1.51 0.18
N GLY A 236 4.35 2.05 -0.24
CA GLY A 236 5.05 1.58 -1.44
C GLY A 236 5.54 0.14 -1.32
N ALA A 237 5.98 -0.26 -0.12
CA ALA A 237 6.36 -1.63 0.17
C ALA A 237 5.15 -2.58 0.08
N ALA A 238 4.02 -2.21 0.69
CA ALA A 238 2.77 -2.98 0.62
C ALA A 238 2.27 -3.13 -0.82
N TYR A 239 2.33 -2.05 -1.60
CA TYR A 239 1.93 -2.07 -3.00
C TYR A 239 2.78 -3.05 -3.82
N THR A 240 4.10 -3.00 -3.66
CA THR A 240 5.04 -3.93 -4.33
C THR A 240 4.82 -5.37 -3.86
N ALA A 241 4.67 -5.58 -2.55
CA ALA A 241 4.38 -6.90 -1.99
C ALA A 241 3.05 -7.46 -2.50
N ASN A 242 2.01 -6.63 -2.61
CA ASN A 242 0.73 -7.01 -3.21
C ASN A 242 0.90 -7.49 -4.65
N MET A 243 1.65 -6.77 -5.48
CA MET A 243 1.92 -7.19 -6.87
C MET A 243 2.61 -8.55 -6.93
N ILE A 244 3.62 -8.79 -6.08
CA ILE A 244 4.36 -10.06 -6.02
C ILE A 244 3.44 -11.18 -5.52
N ASN A 245 2.64 -10.93 -4.49
CA ASN A 245 1.78 -11.95 -3.88
C ASN A 245 0.67 -12.43 -4.83
N HIS A 246 0.25 -11.59 -5.78
CA HIS A 246 -0.75 -11.94 -6.80
C HIS A 246 -0.14 -12.55 -8.09
N ILE A 247 1.18 -12.69 -8.23
CA ILE A 247 1.79 -13.35 -9.39
C ILE A 247 1.37 -14.83 -9.39
N GLY A 248 0.82 -15.30 -10.52
CA GLY A 248 0.39 -16.69 -10.71
C GLY A 248 -1.02 -16.99 -10.21
N GLU A 249 -1.73 -16.03 -9.64
CA GLU A 249 -3.16 -16.18 -9.34
C GLU A 249 -4.00 -15.83 -10.59
N SER A 250 -5.04 -16.62 -10.83
CA SER A 250 -6.01 -16.31 -11.89
C SER A 250 -6.77 -15.04 -11.57
N LYS A 251 -6.73 -14.08 -12.50
CA LYS A 251 -7.47 -12.82 -12.41
C LYS A 251 -8.98 -13.04 -12.55
#